data_271da14d6dce89b7d785aad7370ab63a
#
_entry.id   271da14d6dce89b7d785aad7370ab63a
#
_cell.length_a   1.000
_cell.length_b   1.000
_cell.length_c   1.000
_cell.angle_alpha   90.00
_cell.angle_beta   90.00
_cell.angle_gamma   90.00
#
_symmetry.space_group_name_H-M   'P 1'
#
loop_
_entity.id
_entity.type
_entity.pdbx_description
1 polymer ?
#
loop_
_entity_poly.entity_id
_entity_poly.type
_entity_poly.pdbx_seq_one_letter_code
_entity_poly.pdbx_strand_id
1 'polypeptide(L)'
;MPRDLTHVIFAEDIRKNLSAEAQRDTGENTAAFHMGAIAHDAFLYGSQPKLATKLHGGLGDDTRAVMIEMMDDVRAEKDPEKQAMKKSFVYGFMSHAAVDTTFHPFVYSVSGSQVPENNPDQKHVDLAKTRHRYIETWLDVHFLREKGLSLDTFKPFKQVANDKRTNAVVPSFFCENYEKAYGIDQDLTPVFKNSMKIQLFIGRVTQNQPLGKALRALDNALDGRLGLAVSGFYQADRAMPPVLKDFESYKHPVTGRNVVQSLRGLTRDAVALGTVYIAAAEKYIKDGVTKAFLKAVPNCNLDTGVENTKLADIKLATPADVEKLKGEKIKAFMRKGFKAFPCGARNADPARRKQADNAPEFPLIPFKRTGFPYAPPPTGLRRVQPACERAGYRPCPRFSAKRPAFRHLCARAVSE
;
A
#
# COMPACT_ATOMS: atom_id res chain seq x y z
N MET A 1 7.21 0.41 2.51
CA MET A 1 5.78 0.42 2.14
C MET A 1 5.37 -0.96 1.74
N PRO A 2 4.22 -1.48 2.25
CA PRO A 2 3.54 -2.51 1.51
C PRO A 2 3.50 -2.07 0.05
N ARG A 3 3.80 -2.95 -0.87
CA ARG A 3 3.90 -2.54 -2.27
C ARG A 3 2.51 -2.22 -2.83
N ASP A 4 2.45 -1.57 -3.96
CA ASP A 4 1.23 -1.02 -4.59
C ASP A 4 -0.01 -1.95 -4.56
N LEU A 5 0.17 -3.29 -4.70
CA LEU A 5 -0.98 -4.22 -4.70
C LEU A 5 -1.62 -4.34 -3.31
N THR A 6 -0.83 -4.36 -2.25
CA THR A 6 -1.35 -4.37 -0.87
C THR A 6 -2.17 -3.12 -0.62
N HIS A 7 -1.69 -1.93 -1.01
CA HIS A 7 -2.45 -0.69 -0.85
C HIS A 7 -3.80 -0.75 -1.56
N VAL A 8 -3.84 -1.23 -2.81
CA VAL A 8 -5.10 -1.37 -3.55
C VAL A 8 -6.01 -2.42 -2.91
N ILE A 9 -5.48 -3.56 -2.46
CA ILE A 9 -6.28 -4.60 -1.78
C ILE A 9 -6.89 -4.06 -0.49
N PHE A 10 -6.12 -3.34 0.31
CA PHE A 10 -6.61 -2.75 1.56
C PHE A 10 -7.60 -1.61 1.31
N ALA A 11 -7.38 -0.78 0.28
CA ALA A 11 -8.35 0.23 -0.14
C ALA A 11 -9.70 -0.43 -0.46
N GLU A 12 -9.71 -1.55 -1.20
CA GLU A 12 -10.92 -2.33 -1.47
C GLU A 12 -11.57 -2.93 -0.21
N ASP A 13 -10.78 -3.37 0.76
CA ASP A 13 -11.33 -3.86 2.03
C ASP A 13 -11.89 -2.72 2.90
N ILE A 14 -11.22 -1.58 2.93
CA ILE A 14 -11.70 -0.36 3.61
C ILE A 14 -13.02 0.10 2.97
N ARG A 15 -13.09 0.12 1.62
CA ARG A 15 -14.29 0.53 0.88
C ARG A 15 -15.55 -0.19 1.35
N LYS A 16 -15.46 -1.48 1.67
CA LYS A 16 -16.61 -2.29 2.15
C LYS A 16 -17.18 -1.80 3.47
N ASN A 17 -16.44 -1.01 4.23
CA ASN A 17 -16.83 -0.50 5.55
C ASN A 17 -17.19 1.00 5.51
N LEU A 18 -17.19 1.65 4.35
CA LEU A 18 -17.52 3.06 4.19
C LEU A 18 -19.03 3.30 4.17
N SER A 19 -19.43 4.56 4.21
CA SER A 19 -20.81 4.97 3.97
C SER A 19 -21.31 4.53 2.58
N ALA A 20 -22.61 4.41 2.40
CA ALA A 20 -23.20 4.05 1.10
C ALA A 20 -22.83 5.07 0.01
N GLU A 21 -22.69 6.36 0.36
CA GLU A 21 -22.26 7.42 -0.55
C GLU A 21 -20.78 7.19 -0.98
N ALA A 22 -19.87 7.00 -0.02
CA ALA A 22 -18.46 6.77 -0.33
C ALA A 22 -18.23 5.45 -1.10
N GLN A 23 -19.02 4.41 -0.80
CA GLN A 23 -18.97 3.16 -1.57
C GLN A 23 -19.37 3.37 -3.04
N ARG A 24 -20.43 4.16 -3.28
CA ARG A 24 -20.88 4.51 -4.62
C ARG A 24 -19.82 5.35 -5.34
N ASP A 25 -19.37 6.46 -4.75
CA ASP A 25 -18.39 7.37 -5.36
C ASP A 25 -17.11 6.62 -5.74
N THR A 26 -16.56 5.81 -4.81
CA THR A 26 -15.35 5.01 -5.06
C THR A 26 -15.59 3.84 -6.03
N GLY A 27 -16.80 3.29 -6.09
CA GLY A 27 -17.19 2.24 -7.03
C GLY A 27 -17.30 2.76 -8.46
N GLU A 28 -17.92 3.91 -8.67
CA GLU A 28 -18.06 4.57 -9.98
C GLU A 28 -16.73 5.17 -10.47
N ASN A 29 -15.84 5.57 -9.55
CA ASN A 29 -14.54 6.16 -9.85
C ASN A 29 -13.38 5.28 -9.33
N THR A 30 -13.46 3.96 -9.53
CA THR A 30 -12.48 2.98 -9.01
C THR A 30 -11.05 3.29 -9.44
N ALA A 31 -10.83 3.80 -10.67
CA ALA A 31 -9.49 4.15 -11.14
C ALA A 31 -8.88 5.32 -10.33
N ALA A 32 -9.67 6.32 -9.98
CA ALA A 32 -9.23 7.43 -9.13
C ALA A 32 -8.96 6.95 -7.69
N PHE A 33 -9.81 6.07 -7.16
CA PHE A 33 -9.62 5.46 -5.86
C PHE A 33 -8.32 4.64 -5.78
N HIS A 34 -8.06 3.79 -6.78
CA HIS A 34 -6.82 3.01 -6.86
C HIS A 34 -5.60 3.90 -7.09
N MET A 35 -5.72 4.97 -7.93
CA MET A 35 -4.64 5.92 -8.11
C MET A 35 -4.30 6.61 -6.79
N GLY A 36 -5.28 7.02 -6.00
CA GLY A 36 -5.09 7.57 -4.66
C GLY A 36 -4.35 6.61 -3.74
N ALA A 37 -4.72 5.33 -3.75
CA ALA A 37 -4.11 4.29 -2.92
C ALA A 37 -2.62 4.06 -3.21
N ILE A 38 -2.09 4.52 -4.36
CA ILE A 38 -0.67 4.36 -4.73
C ILE A 38 0.05 5.69 -4.96
N ALA A 39 -0.63 6.82 -4.83
CA ALA A 39 -0.09 8.12 -5.21
C ALA A 39 1.04 8.64 -4.31
N HIS A 40 1.04 8.28 -3.01
CA HIS A 40 2.12 8.67 -2.09
C HIS A 40 3.48 8.25 -2.62
N ASP A 41 3.54 7.07 -3.24
CA ASP A 41 4.77 6.46 -3.73
C ASP A 41 5.18 6.88 -5.13
N ALA A 42 4.29 7.55 -5.85
CA ALA A 42 4.53 7.83 -7.27
C ALA A 42 5.86 8.54 -7.52
N PHE A 43 6.19 9.54 -6.72
CA PHE A 43 7.43 10.29 -6.87
C PHE A 43 8.70 9.47 -6.63
N LEU A 44 8.65 8.32 -5.93
CA LEU A 44 9.79 7.40 -5.77
C LEU A 44 10.26 6.81 -7.10
N TYR A 45 9.38 6.76 -8.09
CA TYR A 45 9.66 6.22 -9.42
C TYR A 45 10.12 7.27 -10.43
N GLY A 46 10.16 8.55 -10.00
CA GLY A 46 10.52 9.68 -10.85
C GLY A 46 11.86 10.32 -10.53
N SER A 47 12.05 11.52 -11.04
CA SER A 47 13.26 12.33 -10.84
C SER A 47 13.34 13.05 -9.49
N GLN A 48 12.22 13.08 -8.73
CA GLN A 48 12.13 13.83 -7.48
C GLN A 48 11.64 12.97 -6.29
N PRO A 49 12.37 11.92 -5.89
CA PRO A 49 11.93 10.98 -4.84
C PRO A 49 11.76 11.64 -3.47
N LYS A 50 12.42 12.77 -3.21
CA LYS A 50 12.26 13.56 -1.97
C LYS A 50 10.82 14.03 -1.75
N LEU A 51 10.04 14.22 -2.82
CA LEU A 51 8.62 14.60 -2.70
C LEU A 51 7.80 13.48 -2.06
N ALA A 52 8.09 12.21 -2.38
CA ALA A 52 7.45 11.09 -1.67
C ALA A 52 7.87 11.05 -0.20
N THR A 53 9.16 11.23 0.11
CA THR A 53 9.65 11.30 1.50
C THR A 53 8.92 12.39 2.29
N LYS A 54 8.62 13.53 1.66
CA LYS A 54 7.86 14.63 2.25
C LYS A 54 6.41 14.22 2.55
N LEU A 55 5.73 13.56 1.61
CA LEU A 55 4.36 13.02 1.80
C LEU A 55 4.28 12.01 2.95
N HIS A 56 5.33 11.23 3.17
CA HIS A 56 5.40 10.27 4.27
C HIS A 56 5.77 10.92 5.62
N GLY A 57 6.01 12.23 5.65
CA GLY A 57 6.50 12.93 6.85
C GLY A 57 7.95 12.59 7.19
N GLY A 58 8.70 11.98 6.26
CA GLY A 58 10.07 11.51 6.49
C GLY A 58 11.06 12.62 6.81
N LEU A 59 10.78 13.87 6.43
CA LEU A 59 11.54 15.07 6.75
C LEU A 59 10.99 15.86 7.95
N GLY A 60 9.88 15.41 8.55
CA GLY A 60 9.18 16.07 9.64
C GLY A 60 8.03 16.97 9.16
N ASP A 61 7.60 16.83 7.91
CA ASP A 61 6.47 17.57 7.34
C ASP A 61 5.13 17.05 7.88
N ASP A 62 4.10 17.91 7.88
CA ASP A 62 2.75 17.49 8.24
C ASP A 62 2.13 16.67 7.11
N THR A 63 1.92 15.37 7.36
CA THR A 63 1.34 14.43 6.39
C THR A 63 -0.12 14.73 6.06
N ARG A 64 -0.81 15.55 6.89
CA ARG A 64 -2.21 15.93 6.70
C ARG A 64 -2.38 17.15 5.81
N ALA A 65 -1.32 17.96 5.63
CA ALA A 65 -1.41 19.22 4.90
C ALA A 65 -2.03 19.04 3.51
N VAL A 66 -1.51 18.10 2.72
CA VAL A 66 -2.05 17.79 1.39
C VAL A 66 -3.48 17.26 1.46
N MET A 67 -3.80 16.46 2.49
CA MET A 67 -5.16 15.93 2.67
C MET A 67 -6.17 17.04 2.88
N ILE A 68 -5.82 18.04 3.69
CA ILE A 68 -6.68 19.20 3.99
C ILE A 68 -6.91 20.03 2.72
N GLU A 69 -5.85 20.37 1.99
CA GLU A 69 -5.96 21.14 0.75
C GLU A 69 -6.82 20.42 -0.30
N MET A 70 -6.60 19.13 -0.48
CA MET A 70 -7.43 18.32 -1.38
C MET A 70 -8.91 18.30 -0.97
N MET A 71 -9.20 18.19 0.32
CA MET A 71 -10.59 18.19 0.80
C MET A 71 -11.27 19.54 0.64
N ASP A 72 -10.54 20.65 0.80
CA ASP A 72 -11.05 21.99 0.55
C ASP A 72 -11.33 22.22 -0.93
N ASP A 73 -10.46 21.74 -1.83
CA ASP A 73 -10.72 21.76 -3.27
C ASP A 73 -11.97 20.92 -3.63
N VAL A 74 -12.10 19.71 -3.06
CA VAL A 74 -13.30 18.87 -3.25
C VAL A 74 -14.58 19.61 -2.83
N ARG A 75 -14.55 20.37 -1.71
CA ARG A 75 -15.70 21.16 -1.25
C ARG A 75 -16.04 22.32 -2.19
N ALA A 76 -15.02 22.90 -2.81
CA ALA A 76 -15.16 24.01 -3.76
C ALA A 76 -15.64 23.56 -5.14
N GLU A 77 -15.46 22.29 -5.49
CA GLU A 77 -15.82 21.74 -6.82
C GLU A 77 -17.35 21.78 -7.03
N LYS A 78 -17.75 22.33 -8.18
CA LYS A 78 -19.16 22.51 -8.55
C LYS A 78 -19.68 21.44 -9.50
N ASP A 79 -18.78 20.80 -10.24
CA ASP A 79 -19.11 19.68 -11.12
C ASP A 79 -19.23 18.40 -10.27
N PRO A 80 -20.43 17.80 -10.16
CA PRO A 80 -20.66 16.65 -9.27
C PRO A 80 -19.86 15.42 -9.71
N GLU A 81 -19.59 15.24 -11.02
CA GLU A 81 -18.81 14.10 -11.51
C GLU A 81 -17.33 14.26 -11.13
N LYS A 82 -16.78 15.47 -11.29
CA LYS A 82 -15.41 15.77 -10.88
C LYS A 82 -15.28 15.71 -9.37
N GLN A 83 -16.27 16.21 -8.62
CA GLN A 83 -16.28 16.14 -7.17
C GLN A 83 -16.23 14.70 -6.67
N ALA A 84 -17.07 13.81 -7.20
CA ALA A 84 -17.07 12.38 -6.85
C ALA A 84 -15.74 11.71 -7.20
N MET A 85 -15.13 12.05 -8.34
CA MET A 85 -13.82 11.52 -8.74
C MET A 85 -12.70 12.01 -7.80
N LYS A 86 -12.67 13.32 -7.48
CA LYS A 86 -11.70 13.90 -6.53
C LYS A 86 -11.87 13.28 -5.14
N LYS A 87 -13.11 13.13 -4.64
CA LYS A 87 -13.40 12.41 -3.37
C LYS A 87 -12.83 11.00 -3.38
N SER A 88 -13.06 10.26 -4.47
CA SER A 88 -12.57 8.89 -4.61
C SER A 88 -11.05 8.82 -4.51
N PHE A 89 -10.34 9.75 -5.17
CA PHE A 89 -8.89 9.85 -5.06
C PHE A 89 -8.45 10.15 -3.62
N VAL A 90 -9.07 11.13 -2.94
CA VAL A 90 -8.78 11.47 -1.54
C VAL A 90 -8.96 10.27 -0.63
N TYR A 91 -10.03 9.50 -0.80
CA TYR A 91 -10.28 8.29 0.01
C TYR A 91 -9.22 7.21 -0.23
N GLY A 92 -8.79 7.01 -1.48
CA GLY A 92 -7.67 6.14 -1.79
C GLY A 92 -6.37 6.62 -1.13
N PHE A 93 -6.09 7.93 -1.21
CA PHE A 93 -4.91 8.54 -0.60
C PHE A 93 -4.89 8.35 0.93
N MET A 94 -6.01 8.50 1.60
CA MET A 94 -6.13 8.24 3.04
C MET A 94 -6.02 6.76 3.40
N SER A 95 -6.50 5.86 2.53
CA SER A 95 -6.32 4.42 2.74
C SER A 95 -4.84 4.04 2.72
N HIS A 96 -4.04 4.62 1.81
CA HIS A 96 -2.59 4.45 1.80
C HIS A 96 -1.95 4.84 3.13
N ALA A 97 -2.22 6.06 3.60
CA ALA A 97 -1.66 6.56 4.85
C ALA A 97 -1.97 5.65 6.05
N ALA A 98 -3.18 5.10 6.13
CA ALA A 98 -3.57 4.18 7.19
C ALA A 98 -2.81 2.84 7.12
N VAL A 99 -2.63 2.30 5.91
CA VAL A 99 -1.91 1.04 5.69
C VAL A 99 -0.44 1.21 6.05
N ASP A 100 0.20 2.27 5.59
CA ASP A 100 1.60 2.55 5.88
C ASP A 100 1.86 2.76 7.37
N THR A 101 1.11 3.66 8.00
CA THR A 101 1.21 3.90 9.46
C THR A 101 1.13 2.60 10.27
N THR A 102 0.35 1.61 9.77
CA THR A 102 0.16 0.34 10.46
C THR A 102 1.25 -0.68 10.16
N PHE A 103 1.66 -0.81 8.90
CA PHE A 103 2.55 -1.89 8.47
C PHE A 103 4.03 -1.53 8.50
N HIS A 104 4.41 -0.28 8.22
CA HIS A 104 5.82 0.11 8.14
C HIS A 104 6.63 -0.17 9.39
N PRO A 105 6.12 0.08 10.63
CA PRO A 105 6.86 -0.28 11.83
C PRO A 105 7.27 -1.75 11.87
N PHE A 106 6.38 -2.65 11.43
CA PHE A 106 6.70 -4.07 11.29
C PHE A 106 7.72 -4.33 10.18
N VAL A 107 7.51 -3.75 8.99
CA VAL A 107 8.41 -3.93 7.84
C VAL A 107 9.82 -3.48 8.17
N TYR A 108 9.99 -2.29 8.77
CA TYR A 108 11.29 -1.78 9.21
C TYR A 108 11.91 -2.60 10.35
N SER A 109 11.10 -3.17 11.25
CA SER A 109 11.62 -4.03 12.31
C SER A 109 12.32 -5.29 11.77
N VAL A 110 11.89 -5.76 10.59
CA VAL A 110 12.44 -6.95 9.93
C VAL A 110 13.52 -6.60 8.91
N SER A 111 13.35 -5.51 8.15
CA SER A 111 14.29 -5.12 7.10
C SER A 111 15.53 -4.38 7.62
N GLY A 112 15.38 -3.65 8.70
CA GLY A 112 16.38 -2.70 9.22
C GLY A 112 16.22 -1.30 8.64
N SER A 113 17.00 -0.35 9.17
CA SER A 113 17.02 1.04 8.71
C SER A 113 17.61 1.16 7.31
N GLN A 114 17.00 1.99 6.48
CA GLN A 114 17.52 2.36 5.15
C GLN A 114 18.26 3.69 5.16
N VAL A 115 18.39 4.32 6.32
CA VAL A 115 19.03 5.61 6.51
C VAL A 115 20.54 5.40 6.61
N PRO A 116 21.36 6.07 5.76
CA PRO A 116 22.80 5.87 5.75
C PRO A 116 23.46 6.12 7.11
N GLU A 117 23.03 7.17 7.81
CA GLU A 117 23.56 7.59 9.11
C GLU A 117 23.31 6.56 10.23
N ASN A 118 22.33 5.68 10.03
CA ASN A 118 21.96 4.62 10.97
C ASN A 118 22.57 3.26 10.62
N ASN A 119 23.45 3.22 9.62
CA ASN A 119 24.10 2.02 9.13
C ASN A 119 25.61 2.18 9.09
N PRO A 120 26.38 1.09 9.27
CA PRO A 120 27.85 1.15 9.29
C PRO A 120 28.45 1.45 7.90
N ASP A 121 27.78 1.07 6.85
CA ASP A 121 28.22 1.30 5.46
C ASP A 121 27.07 1.20 4.45
N GLN A 122 27.34 1.60 3.20
CA GLN A 122 26.35 1.58 2.10
C GLN A 122 25.82 0.17 1.81
N LYS A 123 26.61 -0.86 2.06
CA LYS A 123 26.21 -2.25 1.85
C LYS A 123 25.06 -2.68 2.75
N HIS A 124 25.05 -2.18 3.99
CA HIS A 124 23.96 -2.44 4.95
C HIS A 124 22.69 -1.70 4.55
N VAL A 125 22.84 -0.45 4.05
CA VAL A 125 21.71 0.31 3.49
C VAL A 125 21.08 -0.43 2.31
N ASP A 126 21.88 -0.92 1.37
CA ASP A 126 21.41 -1.62 0.18
C ASP A 126 20.75 -2.96 0.54
N LEU A 127 21.29 -3.63 1.55
CA LEU A 127 20.72 -4.85 2.09
C LEU A 127 19.37 -4.60 2.77
N ALA A 128 19.25 -3.54 3.58
CA ALA A 128 18.00 -3.14 4.19
C ALA A 128 16.94 -2.79 3.13
N LYS A 129 17.30 -2.02 2.09
CA LYS A 129 16.42 -1.73 0.95
C LYS A 129 15.95 -2.99 0.22
N THR A 130 16.88 -3.91 -0.03
CA THR A 130 16.56 -5.19 -0.69
C THR A 130 15.58 -6.03 0.13
N ARG A 131 15.81 -6.15 1.44
CA ARG A 131 14.91 -6.85 2.36
C ARG A 131 13.54 -6.22 2.42
N HIS A 132 13.49 -4.91 2.57
CA HIS A 132 12.27 -4.14 2.62
C HIS A 132 11.37 -4.47 1.40
N ARG A 133 11.93 -4.35 0.19
CA ARG A 133 11.21 -4.69 -1.05
C ARG A 133 10.75 -6.15 -1.11
N TYR A 134 11.56 -7.09 -0.59
CA TYR A 134 11.15 -8.49 -0.54
C TYR A 134 9.97 -8.72 0.40
N ILE A 135 10.00 -8.10 1.60
CA ILE A 135 8.91 -8.20 2.56
C ILE A 135 7.61 -7.70 1.93
N GLU A 136 7.66 -6.54 1.30
CA GLU A 136 6.52 -5.94 0.62
C GLU A 136 5.99 -6.79 -0.52
N THR A 137 6.88 -7.32 -1.34
CA THR A 137 6.51 -8.22 -2.44
C THR A 137 5.84 -9.51 -1.91
N TRP A 138 6.31 -10.02 -0.76
CA TRP A 138 5.70 -11.15 -0.09
C TRP A 138 4.32 -10.82 0.48
N LEU A 139 4.14 -9.64 1.08
CA LEU A 139 2.86 -9.16 1.58
C LEU A 139 1.84 -9.04 0.45
N ASP A 140 2.22 -8.46 -0.69
CA ASP A 140 1.36 -8.35 -1.87
C ASP A 140 0.83 -9.72 -2.33
N VAL A 141 1.72 -10.70 -2.48
CA VAL A 141 1.33 -12.06 -2.90
C VAL A 141 0.48 -12.77 -1.84
N HIS A 142 0.79 -12.56 -0.56
CA HIS A 142 0.04 -13.13 0.55
C HIS A 142 -1.40 -12.63 0.54
N PHE A 143 -1.59 -11.31 0.50
CA PHE A 143 -2.93 -10.72 0.53
C PHE A 143 -3.73 -11.00 -0.74
N LEU A 144 -3.10 -11.04 -1.92
CA LEU A 144 -3.77 -11.53 -3.13
C LEU A 144 -4.37 -12.92 -2.92
N ARG A 145 -3.58 -13.85 -2.36
CA ARG A 145 -4.02 -15.22 -2.11
C ARG A 145 -5.13 -15.31 -1.06
N GLU A 146 -5.03 -14.55 0.03
CA GLU A 146 -6.07 -14.51 1.06
C GLU A 146 -7.42 -14.02 0.51
N LYS A 147 -7.39 -13.18 -0.54
CA LYS A 147 -8.59 -12.70 -1.23
C LYS A 147 -9.05 -13.60 -2.38
N GLY A 148 -8.39 -14.74 -2.61
CA GLY A 148 -8.68 -15.59 -3.77
C GLY A 148 -8.34 -14.93 -5.12
N LEU A 149 -7.50 -13.89 -5.10
CA LEU A 149 -7.05 -13.17 -6.29
C LEU A 149 -5.72 -13.73 -6.79
N SER A 150 -5.39 -13.43 -8.04
CA SER A 150 -4.09 -13.77 -8.63
C SER A 150 -3.49 -12.58 -9.38
N LEU A 151 -2.19 -12.65 -9.65
CA LEU A 151 -1.51 -11.66 -10.49
C LEU A 151 -2.05 -11.62 -11.93
N ASP A 152 -2.76 -12.66 -12.36
CA ASP A 152 -3.36 -12.72 -13.70
C ASP A 152 -4.76 -12.11 -13.75
N THR A 153 -5.50 -12.15 -12.65
CA THR A 153 -6.88 -11.66 -12.57
C THR A 153 -6.97 -10.25 -12.01
N PHE A 154 -6.12 -9.88 -11.06
CA PHE A 154 -6.12 -8.57 -10.41
C PHE A 154 -5.16 -7.60 -11.11
N LYS A 155 -5.68 -6.67 -11.90
CA LYS A 155 -4.93 -5.77 -12.78
C LYS A 155 -5.17 -4.28 -12.51
N PRO A 156 -5.03 -3.79 -11.26
CA PRO A 156 -5.32 -2.40 -10.93
C PRO A 156 -4.45 -1.41 -11.70
N PHE A 157 -3.18 -1.71 -11.94
CA PHE A 157 -2.28 -0.83 -12.70
C PHE A 157 -2.72 -0.63 -14.16
N LYS A 158 -3.31 -1.66 -14.77
CA LYS A 158 -3.88 -1.55 -16.12
C LYS A 158 -5.15 -0.69 -16.09
N GLN A 159 -5.97 -0.84 -15.08
CA GLN A 159 -7.20 -0.07 -14.91
C GLN A 159 -6.87 1.42 -14.75
N VAL A 160 -5.99 1.78 -13.83
CA VAL A 160 -5.54 3.17 -13.63
C VAL A 160 -4.92 3.75 -14.89
N ALA A 161 -4.00 3.00 -15.55
CA ALA A 161 -3.33 3.49 -16.76
C ALA A 161 -4.28 3.76 -17.93
N ASN A 162 -5.38 3.02 -18.04
CA ASN A 162 -6.31 3.11 -19.15
C ASN A 162 -7.48 4.07 -18.92
N ASP A 163 -7.71 4.52 -17.69
CA ASP A 163 -8.82 5.42 -17.38
C ASP A 163 -8.48 6.86 -17.78
N LYS A 164 -8.99 7.28 -18.94
CA LYS A 164 -8.71 8.60 -19.50
C LYS A 164 -9.29 9.73 -18.66
N ARG A 165 -10.45 9.53 -18.01
CA ARG A 165 -11.12 10.54 -17.17
C ARG A 165 -10.28 10.83 -15.95
N THR A 166 -9.88 9.81 -15.19
CA THR A 166 -8.99 9.94 -14.03
C THR A 166 -7.66 10.59 -14.43
N ASN A 167 -7.03 10.14 -15.52
CA ASN A 167 -5.73 10.67 -15.95
C ASN A 167 -5.80 12.12 -16.46
N ALA A 168 -6.99 12.62 -16.85
CA ALA A 168 -7.18 14.02 -17.23
C ALA A 168 -7.34 14.96 -16.01
N VAL A 169 -7.98 14.49 -14.94
CA VAL A 169 -8.38 15.34 -13.80
C VAL A 169 -7.45 15.19 -12.61
N VAL A 170 -7.16 13.96 -12.17
CA VAL A 170 -6.53 13.70 -10.88
C VAL A 170 -5.09 14.21 -10.78
N PRO A 171 -4.22 14.11 -11.80
CA PRO A 171 -2.84 14.56 -11.65
C PRO A 171 -2.70 16.06 -11.35
N SER A 172 -3.44 16.94 -12.03
CA SER A 172 -3.42 18.37 -11.73
C SER A 172 -4.05 18.66 -10.37
N PHE A 173 -5.22 18.08 -10.07
CA PHE A 173 -5.86 18.18 -8.77
C PHE A 173 -4.90 17.84 -7.62
N PHE A 174 -4.19 16.72 -7.71
CA PHE A 174 -3.25 16.31 -6.67
C PHE A 174 -2.05 17.25 -6.55
N CYS A 175 -1.44 17.63 -7.70
CA CYS A 175 -0.22 18.44 -7.69
C CYS A 175 -0.48 19.88 -7.21
N GLU A 176 -1.55 20.52 -7.67
CA GLU A 176 -1.94 21.86 -7.23
C GLU A 176 -2.13 21.91 -5.70
N ASN A 177 -2.79 20.89 -5.12
CA ASN A 177 -2.98 20.79 -3.68
C ASN A 177 -1.68 20.43 -2.93
N TYR A 178 -0.81 19.63 -3.53
CA TYR A 178 0.52 19.34 -2.98
C TYR A 178 1.40 20.60 -2.94
N GLU A 179 1.45 21.32 -4.05
CA GLU A 179 2.21 22.57 -4.19
C GLU A 179 1.75 23.62 -3.17
N LYS A 180 0.43 23.79 -3.06
CA LYS A 180 -0.18 24.70 -2.08
C LYS A 180 0.13 24.30 -0.64
N ALA A 181 -0.03 23.04 -0.29
CA ALA A 181 0.20 22.51 1.06
C ALA A 181 1.64 22.73 1.56
N TYR A 182 2.60 22.66 0.64
CA TYR A 182 4.03 22.74 1.00
C TYR A 182 4.73 24.01 0.48
N GLY A 183 4.01 24.96 -0.10
CA GLY A 183 4.56 26.22 -0.59
C GLY A 183 5.58 26.02 -1.71
N ILE A 184 5.31 25.13 -2.65
CA ILE A 184 6.18 24.82 -3.78
C ILE A 184 5.75 25.67 -4.98
N ASP A 185 6.65 26.52 -5.48
CA ASP A 185 6.46 27.35 -6.67
C ASP A 185 7.02 26.64 -7.91
N GLN A 186 6.42 25.51 -8.26
CA GLN A 186 6.77 24.71 -9.45
C GLN A 186 5.57 23.85 -9.83
N ASP A 187 5.18 23.81 -11.12
CA ASP A 187 4.19 22.84 -11.61
C ASP A 187 4.76 21.42 -11.53
N LEU A 188 4.25 20.64 -10.58
CA LEU A 188 4.61 19.23 -10.37
C LEU A 188 3.81 18.26 -11.22
N THR A 189 2.78 18.72 -11.94
CA THR A 189 1.89 17.86 -12.74
C THR A 189 2.65 17.01 -13.78
N PRO A 190 3.60 17.56 -14.56
CA PRO A 190 4.40 16.76 -15.48
C PRO A 190 5.28 15.72 -14.78
N VAL A 191 5.86 16.10 -13.63
CA VAL A 191 6.71 15.20 -12.82
C VAL A 191 5.89 14.04 -12.28
N PHE A 192 4.72 14.32 -11.71
CA PHE A 192 3.81 13.31 -11.17
C PHE A 192 3.29 12.38 -12.27
N LYS A 193 2.83 12.93 -13.41
CA LYS A 193 2.36 12.13 -14.56
C LYS A 193 3.44 11.16 -15.04
N ASN A 194 4.68 11.61 -15.16
CA ASN A 194 5.79 10.75 -15.57
C ASN A 194 6.12 9.70 -14.51
N SER A 195 6.17 10.09 -13.24
CA SER A 195 6.43 9.18 -12.12
C SER A 195 5.37 8.10 -12.01
N MET A 196 4.09 8.49 -12.09
CA MET A 196 2.95 7.56 -12.09
C MET A 196 3.00 6.60 -13.28
N LYS A 197 3.33 7.10 -14.48
CA LYS A 197 3.50 6.25 -15.69
C LYS A 197 4.58 5.19 -15.47
N ILE A 198 5.71 5.57 -14.88
CA ILE A 198 6.81 4.64 -14.57
C ILE A 198 6.37 3.64 -13.50
N GLN A 199 5.74 4.10 -12.41
CA GLN A 199 5.19 3.24 -11.35
C GLN A 199 4.24 2.18 -11.93
N LEU A 200 3.24 2.59 -12.71
CA LEU A 200 2.28 1.70 -13.33
C LEU A 200 2.93 0.72 -14.33
N PHE A 201 3.96 1.16 -15.05
CA PHE A 201 4.74 0.30 -15.93
C PHE A 201 5.53 -0.75 -15.14
N ILE A 202 6.28 -0.33 -14.12
CA ILE A 202 7.05 -1.24 -13.24
C ILE A 202 6.10 -2.22 -12.54
N GLY A 203 4.96 -1.74 -12.01
CA GLY A 203 3.95 -2.60 -11.39
C GLY A 203 3.47 -3.71 -12.33
N ARG A 204 3.27 -3.41 -13.63
CA ARG A 204 2.89 -4.42 -14.63
C ARG A 204 4.03 -5.38 -14.98
N VAL A 205 5.24 -4.86 -15.17
CA VAL A 205 6.42 -5.67 -15.53
C VAL A 205 6.75 -6.66 -14.42
N THR A 206 6.70 -6.23 -13.17
CA THR A 206 7.02 -7.07 -12.02
C THR A 206 5.99 -8.17 -11.74
N GLN A 207 4.78 -8.08 -12.29
CA GLN A 207 3.80 -9.16 -12.30
C GLN A 207 4.15 -10.29 -13.29
N ASN A 208 5.08 -10.07 -14.22
CA ASN A 208 5.48 -11.07 -15.23
C ASN A 208 6.30 -12.19 -14.57
N GLN A 209 5.65 -13.33 -14.30
CA GLN A 209 6.27 -14.44 -13.60
C GLN A 209 7.42 -15.12 -14.38
N PRO A 210 7.31 -15.40 -15.70
CA PRO A 210 8.42 -15.92 -16.51
C PRO A 210 9.66 -15.02 -16.46
N LEU A 211 9.50 -13.70 -16.65
CA LEU A 211 10.60 -12.74 -16.58
C LEU A 211 11.24 -12.71 -15.20
N GLY A 212 10.43 -12.71 -14.13
CA GLY A 212 10.91 -12.75 -12.76
C GLY A 212 11.72 -14.01 -12.45
N LYS A 213 11.30 -15.18 -12.98
CA LYS A 213 12.05 -16.43 -12.84
C LYS A 213 13.39 -16.40 -13.58
N ALA A 214 13.41 -15.88 -14.80
CA ALA A 214 14.63 -15.74 -15.59
C ALA A 214 15.64 -14.81 -14.92
N LEU A 215 15.19 -13.64 -14.44
CA LEU A 215 16.04 -12.68 -13.74
C LEU A 215 16.59 -13.24 -12.41
N ARG A 216 15.81 -14.01 -11.67
CA ARG A 216 16.30 -14.69 -10.47
C ARG A 216 17.36 -15.76 -10.77
N ALA A 217 17.19 -16.50 -11.87
CA ALA A 217 18.19 -17.45 -12.31
C ALA A 217 19.50 -16.74 -12.67
N LEU A 218 19.43 -15.63 -13.38
CA LEU A 218 20.57 -14.78 -13.72
C LEU A 218 21.23 -14.19 -12.47
N ASP A 219 20.44 -13.65 -11.53
CA ASP A 219 20.96 -13.12 -10.25
C ASP A 219 21.72 -14.18 -9.46
N ASN A 220 21.20 -15.41 -9.43
CA ASN A 220 21.89 -16.54 -8.82
C ASN A 220 23.23 -16.86 -9.49
N ALA A 221 23.31 -16.75 -10.82
CA ALA A 221 24.55 -16.94 -11.57
C ALA A 221 25.56 -15.82 -11.33
N LEU A 222 25.09 -14.61 -11.05
CA LEU A 222 25.87 -13.41 -10.78
C LEU A 222 26.11 -13.16 -9.28
N ASP A 223 25.98 -14.15 -8.43
CA ASP A 223 26.19 -14.07 -6.98
C ASP A 223 25.38 -12.97 -6.25
N GLY A 224 24.15 -12.69 -6.73
CA GLY A 224 23.22 -11.76 -6.10
C GLY A 224 23.44 -10.29 -6.44
N ARG A 225 24.20 -9.99 -7.52
CA ARG A 225 24.48 -8.60 -7.96
C ARG A 225 23.23 -7.85 -8.43
N LEU A 226 22.18 -8.56 -8.85
CA LEU A 226 20.91 -8.00 -9.30
C LEU A 226 19.84 -7.98 -8.19
N GLY A 227 20.20 -8.31 -6.95
CA GLY A 227 19.27 -8.56 -5.85
C GLY A 227 18.24 -7.46 -5.64
N LEU A 228 18.62 -6.18 -5.72
CA LEU A 228 17.72 -5.05 -5.59
C LEU A 228 16.67 -5.00 -6.74
N ALA A 229 17.10 -5.23 -7.97
CA ALA A 229 16.20 -5.26 -9.13
C ALA A 229 15.24 -6.47 -9.06
N VAL A 230 15.79 -7.63 -8.73
CA VAL A 230 15.03 -8.90 -8.65
C VAL A 230 14.05 -8.91 -7.47
N SER A 231 14.36 -8.21 -6.36
CA SER A 231 13.47 -8.11 -5.19
C SER A 231 12.10 -7.52 -5.50
N GLY A 232 12.00 -6.73 -6.57
CA GLY A 232 10.75 -6.16 -7.02
C GLY A 232 9.82 -7.13 -7.77
N PHE A 233 10.30 -8.30 -8.23
CA PHE A 233 9.46 -9.25 -8.97
C PHE A 233 8.70 -10.19 -8.03
N TYR A 234 7.40 -10.31 -8.23
CA TYR A 234 6.55 -11.17 -7.42
C TYR A 234 6.96 -12.65 -7.54
N GLN A 235 6.88 -13.37 -6.42
CA GLN A 235 7.18 -14.80 -6.34
C GLN A 235 5.89 -15.57 -6.04
N ALA A 236 4.97 -15.56 -6.99
CA ALA A 236 3.66 -16.19 -6.82
C ALA A 236 3.68 -17.72 -6.68
N ASP A 237 4.79 -18.38 -6.96
CA ASP A 237 5.00 -19.81 -6.80
C ASP A 237 5.54 -20.20 -5.41
N ARG A 238 5.88 -19.22 -4.56
CA ARG A 238 6.47 -19.48 -3.23
C ARG A 238 5.51 -19.10 -2.08
N ALA A 239 5.59 -19.87 -1.02
CA ALA A 239 4.91 -19.52 0.22
C ALA A 239 5.63 -18.36 0.93
N MET A 240 4.86 -17.51 1.61
CA MET A 240 5.42 -16.46 2.47
C MET A 240 6.27 -17.07 3.58
N PRO A 241 7.47 -16.53 3.87
CA PRO A 241 8.29 -17.04 4.97
C PRO A 241 7.55 -16.99 6.31
N PRO A 242 7.67 -18.05 7.16
CA PRO A 242 6.98 -18.11 8.45
C PRO A 242 7.26 -16.89 9.34
N VAL A 243 8.48 -16.36 9.33
CA VAL A 243 8.85 -15.16 10.12
C VAL A 243 8.02 -13.92 9.76
N LEU A 244 7.48 -13.85 8.54
CA LEU A 244 6.60 -12.75 8.11
C LEU A 244 5.12 -13.06 8.33
N LYS A 245 4.76 -14.35 8.39
CA LYS A 245 3.38 -14.80 8.51
C LYS A 245 2.97 -15.09 9.96
N ASP A 246 3.84 -15.77 10.68
CA ASP A 246 3.53 -16.42 11.96
C ASP A 246 4.19 -15.69 13.17
N PHE A 247 4.49 -14.37 13.01
CA PHE A 247 4.99 -13.59 14.13
C PHE A 247 3.86 -13.25 15.13
N GLU A 248 4.23 -13.16 16.40
CA GLU A 248 3.32 -12.75 17.49
C GLU A 248 3.70 -11.40 18.09
N SER A 249 4.91 -10.93 17.83
CA SER A 249 5.41 -9.62 18.27
C SER A 249 6.60 -9.17 17.44
N TYR A 250 6.85 -7.86 17.46
CA TYR A 250 8.04 -7.26 16.86
C TYR A 250 8.54 -6.08 17.71
N LYS A 251 9.82 -5.71 17.54
CA LYS A 251 10.35 -4.49 18.14
C LYS A 251 10.03 -3.29 17.27
N HIS A 252 9.40 -2.29 17.83
CA HIS A 252 9.12 -1.04 17.14
C HIS A 252 10.42 -0.33 16.74
N PRO A 253 10.61 0.06 15.44
CA PRO A 253 11.90 0.50 14.92
C PRO A 253 12.40 1.84 15.50
N VAL A 254 11.51 2.67 16.04
CA VAL A 254 11.87 3.96 16.67
C VAL A 254 11.93 3.83 18.19
N THR A 255 10.90 3.29 18.81
CA THR A 255 10.76 3.27 20.27
C THR A 255 11.51 2.12 20.94
N GLY A 256 11.88 1.08 20.21
CA GLY A 256 12.50 -0.13 20.73
C GLY A 256 11.57 -1.01 21.58
N ARG A 257 10.30 -0.60 21.77
CA ARG A 257 9.32 -1.36 22.56
C ARG A 257 8.89 -2.61 21.82
N ASN A 258 8.57 -3.66 22.58
CA ASN A 258 7.96 -4.85 22.01
C ASN A 258 6.48 -4.59 21.74
N VAL A 259 6.06 -4.74 20.48
CA VAL A 259 4.67 -4.64 20.04
C VAL A 259 4.13 -6.05 19.90
N VAL A 260 3.15 -6.42 20.73
CA VAL A 260 2.46 -7.72 20.64
C VAL A 260 1.37 -7.58 19.57
N GLN A 261 1.66 -8.12 18.41
CA GLN A 261 0.79 -7.99 17.23
C GLN A 261 1.11 -9.11 16.24
N SER A 262 0.10 -9.58 15.51
CA SER A 262 0.23 -10.57 14.43
C SER A 262 -0.06 -9.92 13.07
N LEU A 263 0.28 -10.59 11.98
CA LEU A 263 -0.07 -10.14 10.64
C LEU A 263 -1.59 -9.92 10.49
N ARG A 264 -2.40 -10.84 11.02
CA ARG A 264 -3.86 -10.70 11.04
C ARG A 264 -4.33 -9.50 11.86
N GLY A 265 -3.65 -9.21 12.97
CA GLY A 265 -3.91 -8.03 13.78
C GLY A 265 -3.61 -6.74 13.02
N LEU A 266 -2.44 -6.65 12.37
CA LEU A 266 -2.08 -5.50 11.51
C LEU A 266 -3.10 -5.30 10.39
N THR A 267 -3.56 -6.40 9.75
CA THR A 267 -4.60 -6.34 8.70
C THR A 267 -5.88 -5.70 9.22
N ARG A 268 -6.39 -6.17 10.36
CA ARG A 268 -7.60 -5.64 10.99
C ARG A 268 -7.43 -4.16 11.35
N ASP A 269 -6.30 -3.80 11.94
CA ASP A 269 -6.05 -2.47 12.45
C ASP A 269 -5.88 -1.45 11.30
N ALA A 270 -5.23 -1.84 10.18
CA ALA A 270 -5.13 -1.01 8.99
C ALA A 270 -6.50 -0.72 8.35
N VAL A 271 -7.36 -1.73 8.25
CA VAL A 271 -8.72 -1.55 7.72
C VAL A 271 -9.54 -0.65 8.64
N ALA A 272 -9.47 -0.86 9.96
CA ALA A 272 -10.18 -0.03 10.93
C ALA A 272 -9.69 1.42 10.89
N LEU A 273 -8.38 1.65 10.85
CA LEU A 273 -7.78 2.98 10.78
C LEU A 273 -8.17 3.71 9.49
N GLY A 274 -8.07 3.04 8.33
CA GLY A 274 -8.47 3.61 7.05
C GLY A 274 -9.96 3.98 7.00
N THR A 275 -10.82 3.14 7.59
CA THR A 275 -12.25 3.46 7.72
C THR A 275 -12.48 4.73 8.55
N VAL A 276 -11.75 4.88 9.67
CA VAL A 276 -11.82 6.09 10.50
C VAL A 276 -11.33 7.33 9.76
N TYR A 277 -10.22 7.23 9.03
CA TYR A 277 -9.64 8.35 8.28
C TYR A 277 -10.60 8.83 7.20
N ILE A 278 -11.19 7.91 6.44
CA ILE A 278 -12.13 8.26 5.37
C ILE A 278 -13.43 8.83 5.94
N ALA A 279 -13.97 8.25 7.02
CA ALA A 279 -15.15 8.82 7.68
C ALA A 279 -14.90 10.24 8.21
N ALA A 280 -13.69 10.53 8.71
CA ALA A 280 -13.30 11.88 9.10
C ALA A 280 -13.22 12.82 7.90
N ALA A 281 -12.73 12.34 6.75
CA ALA A 281 -12.70 13.09 5.50
C ALA A 281 -14.09 13.38 4.95
N GLU A 282 -15.00 12.40 4.93
CA GLU A 282 -16.39 12.61 4.55
C GLU A 282 -17.04 13.73 5.37
N LYS A 283 -16.84 13.65 6.69
CA LYS A 283 -17.34 14.69 7.59
C LYS A 283 -16.70 16.05 7.33
N TYR A 284 -15.38 16.11 7.09
CA TYR A 284 -14.70 17.33 6.75
C TYR A 284 -15.22 17.94 5.45
N ILE A 285 -15.32 17.14 4.40
CA ILE A 285 -15.82 17.57 3.08
C ILE A 285 -17.24 18.13 3.22
N LYS A 286 -18.08 17.53 4.05
CA LYS A 286 -19.45 17.99 4.28
C LYS A 286 -19.52 19.26 5.14
N ASP A 287 -18.87 19.24 6.30
CA ASP A 287 -19.12 20.22 7.39
C ASP A 287 -17.99 21.29 7.48
N GLY A 288 -16.82 21.07 6.90
CA GLY A 288 -15.64 21.95 6.98
C GLY A 288 -14.98 22.03 8.36
N VAL A 289 -15.21 21.05 9.25
CA VAL A 289 -14.73 21.12 10.64
C VAL A 289 -13.33 20.53 10.78
N THR A 290 -12.30 21.36 10.59
CA THR A 290 -10.88 20.99 10.68
C THR A 290 -10.51 20.32 12.00
N LYS A 291 -10.97 20.84 13.14
CA LYS A 291 -10.62 20.28 14.46
C LYS A 291 -11.02 18.83 14.65
N ALA A 292 -12.17 18.42 14.10
CA ALA A 292 -12.64 17.03 14.18
C ALA A 292 -11.77 16.11 13.33
N PHE A 293 -11.37 16.56 12.13
CA PHE A 293 -10.47 15.84 11.24
C PHE A 293 -9.09 15.66 11.89
N LEU A 294 -8.46 16.73 12.37
CA LEU A 294 -7.13 16.67 13.01
C LEU A 294 -7.10 15.77 14.24
N LYS A 295 -8.22 15.62 14.94
CA LYS A 295 -8.34 14.68 16.07
C LYS A 295 -8.42 13.22 15.61
N ALA A 296 -9.06 12.95 14.49
CA ALA A 296 -9.25 11.61 13.95
C ALA A 296 -8.04 11.12 13.15
N VAL A 297 -7.32 12.05 12.49
CA VAL A 297 -6.16 11.79 11.65
C VAL A 297 -4.94 12.46 12.29
N PRO A 298 -4.16 11.74 13.11
CA PRO A 298 -2.95 12.29 13.73
C PRO A 298 -1.86 12.52 12.69
N ASN A 299 -0.94 13.46 12.97
CA ASN A 299 0.22 13.73 12.13
C ASN A 299 1.31 12.67 12.34
N CYS A 300 1.04 11.44 11.94
CA CYS A 300 2.03 10.36 12.01
C CYS A 300 2.96 10.40 10.79
N ASN A 301 4.24 10.19 11.05
CA ASN A 301 5.14 9.79 9.99
C ASN A 301 4.74 8.38 9.50
N LEU A 302 4.52 8.22 8.21
CA LEU A 302 3.97 6.98 7.64
C LEU A 302 4.98 5.82 7.69
N ASP A 303 6.29 6.12 7.75
CA ASP A 303 7.34 5.10 7.86
C ASP A 303 7.49 4.57 9.30
N THR A 304 7.18 5.38 10.29
CA THR A 304 7.39 5.05 11.70
C THR A 304 6.11 4.71 12.45
N GLY A 305 4.95 5.15 11.94
CA GLY A 305 3.67 5.06 12.63
C GLY A 305 3.56 5.95 13.88
N VAL A 306 4.49 6.89 14.08
CA VAL A 306 4.58 7.73 15.29
C VAL A 306 4.55 9.21 14.93
N GLU A 307 3.83 9.99 15.74
CA GLU A 307 3.80 11.45 15.60
C GLU A 307 5.16 12.09 15.90
N ASN A 308 5.44 13.21 15.25
CA ASN A 308 6.64 14.02 15.49
C ASN A 308 7.97 13.28 15.31
N THR A 309 8.01 12.26 14.46
CA THR A 309 9.22 11.51 14.11
C THR A 309 9.60 11.72 12.65
N LYS A 310 10.86 11.40 12.32
CA LYS A 310 11.43 11.45 10.98
C LYS A 310 11.89 10.06 10.55
N LEU A 311 12.13 9.88 9.28
CA LEU A 311 12.71 8.64 8.75
C LEU A 311 14.07 8.31 9.44
N ALA A 312 14.86 9.35 9.78
CA ALA A 312 16.13 9.21 10.49
C ALA A 312 16.01 8.64 11.92
N ASP A 313 14.81 8.64 12.50
CA ASP A 313 14.58 8.09 13.85
C ASP A 313 14.46 6.55 13.85
N ILE A 314 14.43 5.92 12.68
CA ILE A 314 14.46 4.46 12.52
C ILE A 314 15.87 3.95 12.79
N LYS A 315 16.16 3.51 14.02
CA LYS A 315 17.51 3.18 14.50
C LYS A 315 17.82 1.68 14.61
N LEU A 316 16.82 0.82 14.48
CA LEU A 316 17.04 -0.60 14.75
C LEU A 316 17.57 -1.38 13.55
N ALA A 317 18.90 -1.42 13.46
CA ALA A 317 19.64 -2.67 13.27
C ALA A 317 20.39 -2.89 14.58
N THR A 318 20.12 -3.95 15.35
CA THR A 318 20.92 -4.19 16.56
C THR A 318 22.36 -4.49 16.14
N PRO A 319 23.38 -4.12 16.95
CA PRO A 319 24.77 -4.47 16.65
C PRO A 319 24.98 -5.97 16.38
N ALA A 320 24.25 -6.84 17.09
CA ALA A 320 24.27 -8.28 16.90
C ALA A 320 23.72 -8.72 15.52
N ASP A 321 22.72 -8.01 14.99
CA ASP A 321 22.15 -8.30 13.67
C ASP A 321 23.09 -7.82 12.56
N VAL A 322 23.78 -6.70 12.78
CA VAL A 322 24.83 -6.16 11.90
C VAL A 322 26.03 -7.10 11.83
N GLU A 323 26.51 -7.65 12.95
CA GLU A 323 27.62 -8.62 12.95
C GLU A 323 27.27 -9.92 12.21
N LYS A 324 26.07 -10.46 12.38
CA LYS A 324 25.59 -11.63 11.62
C LYS A 324 25.55 -11.35 10.11
N LEU A 325 25.27 -10.11 9.72
CA LEU A 325 25.18 -9.72 8.31
C LEU A 325 26.53 -9.51 7.65
N LYS A 326 27.59 -9.19 8.40
CA LYS A 326 28.97 -9.02 7.88
C LYS A 326 29.51 -10.29 7.19
N GLY A 327 29.08 -11.48 7.64
CA GLY A 327 29.50 -12.77 7.10
C GLY A 327 28.57 -13.38 6.04
N GLU A 328 27.37 -12.87 5.86
CA GLU A 328 26.39 -13.46 4.94
C GLU A 328 26.36 -12.72 3.60
N LYS A 329 26.76 -13.41 2.53
CA LYS A 329 26.47 -12.94 1.17
C LYS A 329 24.94 -12.84 1.00
N ILE A 330 24.48 -11.82 0.29
CA ILE A 330 23.05 -11.62 -0.03
C ILE A 330 22.41 -12.94 -0.52
N LYS A 331 23.15 -13.72 -1.32
CA LYS A 331 22.75 -15.06 -1.79
C LYS A 331 22.44 -16.05 -0.67
N ALA A 332 23.23 -16.06 0.42
CA ALA A 332 22.99 -16.94 1.57
C ALA A 332 21.74 -16.49 2.34
N PHE A 333 21.55 -15.19 2.51
CA PHE A 333 20.35 -14.61 3.05
C PHE A 333 19.09 -15.02 2.26
N MET A 334 19.14 -14.91 0.92
CA MET A 334 18.03 -15.24 0.05
C MET A 334 17.72 -16.74 -0.01
N ARG A 335 18.72 -17.61 0.11
CA ARG A 335 18.56 -19.08 0.13
C ARG A 335 18.04 -19.61 1.48
N LYS A 336 18.54 -19.06 2.58
CA LYS A 336 18.14 -19.49 3.93
C LYS A 336 16.76 -18.94 4.33
N GLY A 337 16.23 -18.00 3.56
CA GLY A 337 15.06 -17.24 3.94
C GLY A 337 15.32 -16.43 5.21
N PHE A 338 14.28 -15.81 5.74
CA PHE A 338 14.38 -15.00 6.97
C PHE A 338 14.68 -15.80 8.25
N LYS A 339 15.04 -17.09 8.15
CA LYS A 339 15.39 -17.93 9.31
C LYS A 339 16.56 -17.40 10.16
N ALA A 340 17.40 -16.52 9.61
CA ALA A 340 18.59 -16.00 10.29
C ALA A 340 18.31 -14.73 11.14
N PHE A 341 17.09 -14.19 11.12
CA PHE A 341 16.75 -13.09 12.00
C PHE A 341 16.10 -13.62 13.28
N PRO A 342 16.66 -13.36 14.44
CA PRO A 342 15.93 -13.55 15.66
C PRO A 342 14.86 -12.45 15.73
N CYS A 343 13.70 -12.69 15.15
CA CYS A 343 12.49 -12.17 15.75
C CYS A 343 12.53 -12.63 17.20
N GLY A 344 12.56 -11.72 18.19
CA GLY A 344 12.77 -12.03 19.59
C GLY A 344 11.73 -12.95 20.26
N ALA A 345 11.15 -13.88 19.52
CA ALA A 345 9.98 -14.66 19.88
C ALA A 345 10.26 -16.10 20.32
N ARG A 346 11.52 -16.53 20.51
CA ARG A 346 11.75 -17.93 20.95
C ARG A 346 12.14 -18.13 22.40
N ASN A 347 12.18 -17.08 23.20
CA ASN A 347 12.39 -17.22 24.65
C ASN A 347 11.38 -16.35 25.42
N ALA A 348 10.11 -16.48 25.13
CA ALA A 348 9.09 -16.06 26.07
C ALA A 348 9.02 -17.14 27.17
N ASP A 349 9.76 -16.94 28.24
CA ASP A 349 9.60 -17.66 29.49
C ASP A 349 8.10 -17.63 29.86
N PRO A 350 7.48 -18.81 30.07
CA PRO A 350 6.08 -18.88 30.49
C PRO A 350 5.79 -18.09 31.79
N ALA A 351 6.79 -17.84 32.61
CA ALA A 351 6.68 -17.01 33.83
C ALA A 351 6.48 -15.51 33.53
N ARG A 352 6.88 -15.01 32.33
CA ARG A 352 6.68 -13.61 31.93
C ARG A 352 5.30 -13.32 31.32
N ARG A 353 4.52 -14.34 31.01
CA ARG A 353 3.12 -14.14 30.54
C ARG A 353 2.27 -13.41 31.58
N LYS A 354 2.50 -13.63 32.87
CA LYS A 354 1.75 -12.96 33.96
C LYS A 354 2.15 -11.50 34.20
N GLN A 355 3.31 -11.04 33.69
CA GLN A 355 3.71 -9.63 33.80
C GLN A 355 3.32 -8.77 32.56
N ALA A 356 2.99 -9.38 31.46
CA ALA A 356 2.52 -8.65 30.26
C ALA A 356 1.10 -8.10 30.42
N ASP A 357 0.29 -8.68 31.30
CA ASP A 357 -1.07 -8.21 31.59
C ASP A 357 -1.13 -6.90 32.39
N ASN A 358 0.00 -6.43 32.93
CA ASN A 358 0.12 -5.19 33.72
C ASN A 358 1.00 -4.10 33.01
N ALA A 359 1.39 -4.27 31.76
CA ALA A 359 2.07 -3.21 31.04
C ALA A 359 1.01 -2.15 30.63
N PRO A 360 1.29 -0.84 30.86
CA PRO A 360 0.37 0.19 30.43
C PRO A 360 0.19 0.07 28.92
N GLU A 361 -1.04 -0.09 28.50
CA GLU A 361 -1.43 -0.05 27.10
C GLU A 361 -0.83 1.21 26.46
N PHE A 362 -0.18 1.04 25.31
CA PHE A 362 0.13 2.16 24.45
C PHE A 362 -1.17 2.95 24.26
N PRO A 363 -1.12 4.26 24.14
CA PRO A 363 -2.17 5.00 23.53
C PRO A 363 -2.10 4.77 21.99
N LEU A 364 -2.40 3.56 21.56
CA LEU A 364 -3.29 3.41 20.41
C LEU A 364 -4.42 4.34 20.77
N ILE A 365 -4.65 5.40 20.02
CA ILE A 365 -5.70 6.41 20.24
C ILE A 365 -6.85 5.70 20.95
N PRO A 366 -7.16 6.05 22.21
CA PRO A 366 -8.13 5.28 22.96
C PRO A 366 -9.43 5.34 22.17
N PHE A 367 -9.80 4.23 21.57
CA PHE A 367 -11.09 4.02 20.96
C PHE A 367 -12.09 3.97 22.13
N LYS A 368 -12.35 5.15 22.73
CA LYS A 368 -13.56 5.27 23.54
C LYS A 368 -14.69 4.95 22.59
N ARG A 369 -15.31 3.81 22.82
CA ARG A 369 -16.60 3.47 22.26
C ARG A 369 -17.56 4.62 22.61
N THR A 370 -17.56 5.66 21.79
CA THR A 370 -18.68 6.59 21.74
C THR A 370 -19.79 5.76 21.12
N GLY A 371 -20.76 5.42 21.93
CA GLY A 371 -21.87 4.56 21.59
C GLY A 371 -22.62 5.07 20.36
N PHE A 372 -22.28 4.51 19.22
CA PHE A 372 -23.25 4.38 18.14
C PHE A 372 -24.03 3.09 18.41
N PRO A 373 -25.35 3.13 18.50
CA PRO A 373 -26.16 1.94 18.68
C PRO A 373 -25.97 1.07 17.43
N TYR A 374 -25.24 -0.02 17.60
CA TYR A 374 -25.20 -1.10 16.63
C TYR A 374 -26.57 -1.77 16.66
N ALA A 375 -27.44 -1.43 15.73
CA ALA A 375 -28.67 -2.18 15.50
C ALA A 375 -28.25 -3.54 14.94
N PRO A 376 -28.61 -4.66 15.58
CA PRO A 376 -28.35 -5.99 15.00
C PRO A 376 -29.11 -6.11 13.68
N PRO A 377 -28.58 -6.82 12.69
CA PRO A 377 -29.30 -7.06 11.45
C PRO A 377 -30.61 -7.82 11.74
N PRO A 378 -31.71 -7.54 11.04
CA PRO A 378 -32.98 -8.18 11.28
C PRO A 378 -32.85 -9.69 11.01
N THR A 379 -33.07 -10.48 12.04
CA THR A 379 -33.24 -11.92 11.96
C THR A 379 -34.58 -12.21 11.27
N GLY A 380 -34.55 -12.52 9.97
CA GLY A 380 -35.80 -12.79 9.24
C GLY A 380 -35.57 -13.09 7.75
N LEU A 381 -34.60 -13.90 7.38
CA LEU A 381 -34.58 -14.47 6.04
C LEU A 381 -35.49 -15.69 5.96
N ARG A 382 -36.77 -15.46 5.61
CA ARG A 382 -37.60 -16.49 5.00
C ARG A 382 -36.96 -16.90 3.67
N ARG A 383 -36.71 -18.19 3.51
CA ARG A 383 -36.35 -18.81 2.22
C ARG A 383 -37.45 -18.45 1.20
N VAL A 384 -37.11 -17.65 0.20
CA VAL A 384 -37.90 -17.50 -1.01
C VAL A 384 -37.32 -18.49 -2.01
N GLN A 385 -38.10 -19.53 -2.34
CA GLN A 385 -37.80 -20.39 -3.50
C GLN A 385 -37.96 -19.56 -4.78
N PRO A 386 -37.14 -19.75 -5.80
CA PRO A 386 -37.30 -19.08 -7.08
C PRO A 386 -38.44 -19.73 -7.87
N ALA A 387 -39.55 -19.00 -8.02
CA ALA A 387 -40.51 -19.26 -9.07
C ALA A 387 -39.97 -18.69 -10.38
N CYS A 388 -39.44 -19.56 -11.22
CA CYS A 388 -39.09 -19.20 -12.60
C CYS A 388 -39.67 -20.26 -13.55
N GLU A 389 -40.98 -20.13 -13.80
CA GLU A 389 -41.62 -20.76 -14.96
C GLU A 389 -42.72 -19.80 -15.47
N ARG A 390 -42.49 -19.28 -16.66
CA ARG A 390 -43.38 -18.79 -17.71
C ARG A 390 -42.92 -17.46 -18.32
N ALA A 391 -42.05 -17.52 -19.30
CA ALA A 391 -42.13 -16.69 -20.49
C ALA A 391 -41.22 -17.31 -21.55
N GLY A 392 -41.80 -17.82 -22.62
CA GLY A 392 -41.11 -18.50 -23.71
C GLY A 392 -40.22 -17.54 -24.48
N TYR A 393 -38.96 -17.89 -24.60
CA TYR A 393 -38.05 -17.32 -25.58
C TYR A 393 -37.45 -18.43 -26.42
N ARG A 394 -37.67 -18.35 -27.75
CA ARG A 394 -37.10 -19.23 -28.76
C ARG A 394 -35.59 -18.95 -28.90
N PRO A 395 -34.75 -19.94 -29.15
CA PRO A 395 -33.32 -19.72 -29.40
C PRO A 395 -33.09 -19.17 -30.84
N CYS A 396 -32.24 -18.17 -30.95
CA CYS A 396 -31.76 -17.61 -32.19
C CYS A 396 -30.55 -18.43 -32.72
N PRO A 397 -30.36 -18.54 -34.05
CA PRO A 397 -29.48 -19.53 -34.65
C PRO A 397 -28.00 -19.14 -34.65
N ARG A 398 -27.15 -20.17 -34.64
CA ARG A 398 -25.70 -20.10 -34.77
C ARG A 398 -25.28 -19.44 -36.06
N PHE A 399 -24.50 -18.37 -35.97
CA PHE A 399 -23.73 -17.85 -37.11
C PHE A 399 -22.32 -18.44 -37.03
N SER A 400 -22.00 -19.25 -38.04
CA SER A 400 -20.65 -19.64 -38.38
C SER A 400 -20.00 -18.52 -39.21
N ALA A 401 -18.94 -17.92 -38.77
CA ALA A 401 -18.16 -16.99 -39.56
C ALA A 401 -16.73 -17.53 -39.75
N LYS A 402 -16.43 -17.76 -41.01
CA LYS A 402 -15.14 -18.14 -41.58
C LYS A 402 -14.08 -17.07 -41.31
N ARG A 403 -12.87 -17.50 -40.99
CA ARG A 403 -11.65 -16.67 -41.01
C ARG A 403 -11.30 -16.27 -42.45
N PRO A 404 -10.74 -15.06 -42.66
CA PRO A 404 -9.74 -14.89 -43.69
C PRO A 404 -8.35 -14.62 -43.11
N ALA A 405 -7.38 -15.26 -43.74
CA ALA A 405 -5.97 -15.07 -43.53
C ALA A 405 -5.51 -13.69 -44.02
N PHE A 406 -4.70 -13.00 -43.25
CA PHE A 406 -3.84 -11.94 -43.77
C PHE A 406 -2.40 -12.26 -43.46
N ARG A 407 -1.68 -12.63 -44.53
CA ARG A 407 -0.22 -12.64 -44.62
C ARG A 407 0.22 -11.33 -45.29
N HIS A 408 1.42 -10.92 -44.91
CA HIS A 408 2.29 -9.88 -45.50
C HIS A 408 1.98 -8.43 -45.17
N LEU A 409 2.90 -7.88 -44.34
CA LEU A 409 3.71 -6.70 -44.69
C LEU A 409 4.76 -6.47 -43.59
N CYS A 410 5.88 -7.12 -43.78
CA CYS A 410 7.16 -6.70 -43.22
C CYS A 410 7.99 -6.16 -44.37
N ALA A 411 8.37 -4.90 -44.36
CA ALA A 411 9.66 -4.38 -44.84
C ALA A 411 9.62 -2.87 -45.05
N ARG A 412 10.71 -2.25 -44.61
CA ARG A 412 11.20 -0.90 -44.92
C ARG A 412 10.77 0.23 -43.98
N ALA A 413 11.70 0.61 -43.14
CA ALA A 413 12.42 1.89 -43.13
C ALA A 413 13.57 1.85 -42.10
N VAL A 414 14.75 1.60 -42.61
CA VAL A 414 16.03 2.07 -42.03
C VAL A 414 16.48 3.20 -42.93
N SER A 415 17.07 4.26 -42.36
CA SER A 415 17.67 5.46 -42.96
C SER A 415 16.71 6.69 -43.08
N GLU A 416 16.74 7.55 -42.13
CA GLU A 416 17.33 8.89 -42.10
C GLU A 416 17.31 9.43 -40.69
#